data_f5e03a8543961929ff64443a4e2af250
#
_entry.id   f5e03a8543961929ff64443a4e2af250
#
_cell.length_a   1.000
_cell.length_b   1.000
_cell.length_c   1.000
_cell.angle_alpha   90.00
_cell.angle_beta   90.00
_cell.angle_gamma   90.00
#
_symmetry.space_group_name_H-M   'P 1'
#
loop_
_entity.id
_entity.type
_entity.pdbx_description
1 polymer ?
#
loop_
_entity_poly.entity_id
_entity_poly.type
_entity_poly.pdbx_seq_one_letter_code
_entity_poly.pdbx_strand_id
1 'polypeptide(L)'
;MQPLMNGRVKPGFCCFAVTDDCMLRCKMCQKWKGEEVIRQHPAATLEEWKKAAVSLRTVVDKGFEIDIGGGEALMVKWLWEFVKFCSDLGFKMAIASNAYLLDKEMAKRIADSGLHSMILSLDSLKPEKHDFFRGVPGVYDRVMRAIELLHKHCPGLHVGICSIIMDANLDEIIPLAHWVNDDPRLKSILFMAAMQPNNTPVQDKWYEGGELDLHWPKDREKAIKVIEELIHLRNRGFLIGNSVQQLMAFQAYYRYPDRFVKVGQCNLNKGVHVSSIGDIFLCYRWDHLGNIKKDDLATVLYSEAAENARKKILGCKDNCHFLLNCYYEGDYPFVTEAVS
;
A
#
# COMPACT_ATOMS: atom_id res chain seq x y z
N MET A 1 -22.40 6.08 -6.56
CA MET A 1 -22.08 7.53 -6.53
C MET A 1 -21.99 7.98 -5.09
N GLN A 2 -20.79 8.32 -4.58
CA GLN A 2 -20.66 8.91 -3.24
C GLN A 2 -21.10 10.38 -3.28
N PRO A 3 -21.74 10.86 -2.19
CA PRO A 3 -22.28 12.22 -2.16
C PRO A 3 -21.17 13.26 -2.29
N LEU A 4 -21.39 14.20 -3.20
CA LEU A 4 -20.60 15.44 -3.31
C LEU A 4 -20.96 16.33 -2.10
N MET A 5 -20.01 16.64 -1.22
CA MET A 5 -20.19 17.79 -0.32
C MET A 5 -20.09 19.07 -1.16
N ASN A 6 -21.20 19.72 -1.41
CA ASN A 6 -21.29 20.96 -2.21
C ASN A 6 -20.61 20.86 -3.60
N GLY A 7 -20.73 19.74 -4.30
CA GLY A 7 -20.12 19.54 -5.61
C GLY A 7 -18.63 19.15 -5.59
N ARG A 8 -18.01 18.98 -4.41
CA ARG A 8 -16.58 18.67 -4.25
C ARG A 8 -16.33 17.17 -4.11
N VAL A 9 -15.21 16.68 -4.69
CA VAL A 9 -14.81 15.26 -4.59
C VAL A 9 -14.29 14.97 -3.19
N LYS A 10 -14.97 14.08 -2.46
CA LYS A 10 -14.55 13.65 -1.12
C LYS A 10 -13.36 12.70 -1.22
N PRO A 11 -12.34 12.81 -0.31
CA PRO A 11 -11.29 11.81 -0.20
C PRO A 11 -11.84 10.41 -0.01
N GLY A 12 -11.32 9.44 -0.75
CA GLY A 12 -11.70 8.03 -0.68
C GLY A 12 -10.69 7.17 0.08
N PHE A 13 -9.43 7.56 0.06
CA PHE A 13 -8.33 6.90 0.79
C PHE A 13 -7.19 7.89 1.03
N CYS A 14 -6.35 7.59 2.01
CA CYS A 14 -5.24 8.43 2.41
C CYS A 14 -4.00 7.61 2.72
N CYS A 15 -2.84 8.01 2.21
CA CYS A 15 -1.55 7.44 2.56
C CYS A 15 -0.59 8.54 3.01
N PHE A 16 -0.08 8.41 4.24
CA PHE A 16 0.95 9.26 4.82
C PHE A 16 2.29 8.52 4.82
N ALA A 17 3.19 8.89 3.93
CA ALA A 17 4.54 8.34 3.89
C ALA A 17 5.42 9.08 4.90
N VAL A 18 5.41 8.63 6.16
CA VAL A 18 6.06 9.35 7.28
C VAL A 18 7.58 9.33 7.24
N THR A 19 8.18 8.41 6.48
CA THR A 19 9.62 8.31 6.25
C THR A 19 9.91 7.59 4.94
N ASP A 20 11.05 7.87 4.33
CA ASP A 20 11.59 7.05 3.22
C ASP A 20 12.76 6.17 3.68
N ASP A 21 13.22 6.33 4.93
CA ASP A 21 14.26 5.47 5.51
C ASP A 21 13.77 4.03 5.67
N CYS A 22 14.62 3.08 5.34
CA CYS A 22 14.36 1.66 5.52
C CYS A 22 15.66 0.89 5.72
N MET A 23 15.69 -0.05 6.68
CA MET A 23 16.85 -0.90 6.92
C MET A 23 16.96 -2.06 5.92
N LEU A 24 15.86 -2.43 5.22
CA LEU A 24 15.89 -3.51 4.25
C LEU A 24 16.36 -3.04 2.86
N ARG A 25 16.78 -4.01 2.04
CA ARG A 25 17.27 -3.80 0.67
C ARG A 25 16.47 -4.66 -0.31
N CYS A 26 15.13 -4.59 -0.18
CA CYS A 26 14.21 -5.42 -0.96
C CYS A 26 14.45 -5.26 -2.45
N LYS A 27 14.48 -6.38 -3.17
CA LYS A 27 14.75 -6.42 -4.62
C LYS A 27 13.62 -5.77 -5.43
N MET A 28 12.36 -5.87 -4.95
CA MET A 28 11.18 -5.26 -5.56
C MET A 28 10.98 -3.77 -5.20
N CYS A 29 11.83 -3.19 -4.35
CA CYS A 29 11.69 -1.81 -3.89
C CYS A 29 12.97 -1.02 -4.21
N GLN A 30 12.80 0.20 -4.70
CA GLN A 30 13.92 1.08 -5.05
C GLN A 30 14.03 2.30 -4.10
N LYS A 31 13.17 2.41 -3.07
CA LYS A 31 13.18 3.56 -2.15
C LYS A 31 14.54 3.76 -1.47
N TRP A 32 15.16 2.69 -1.03
CA TRP A 32 16.48 2.72 -0.39
C TRP A 32 17.62 3.19 -1.31
N LYS A 33 17.43 3.18 -2.66
CA LYS A 33 18.39 3.72 -3.61
C LYS A 33 18.30 5.26 -3.74
N GLY A 34 17.21 5.86 -3.31
CA GLY A 34 16.95 7.30 -3.39
C GLY A 34 17.34 8.11 -2.14
N GLU A 35 18.03 7.50 -1.17
CA GLU A 35 18.39 8.13 0.11
C GLU A 35 19.12 9.47 -0.03
N GLU A 36 19.94 9.66 -1.06
CA GLU A 36 20.70 10.91 -1.26
C GLU A 36 19.80 12.10 -1.63
N VAL A 37 18.76 11.88 -2.43
CA VAL A 37 17.84 12.95 -2.84
C VAL A 37 16.96 13.39 -1.67
N ILE A 38 16.54 12.43 -0.84
CA ILE A 38 15.68 12.68 0.33
C ILE A 38 16.43 13.43 1.43
N ARG A 39 17.72 13.14 1.62
CA ARG A 39 18.57 13.84 2.60
C ARG A 39 18.74 15.34 2.35
N GLN A 40 18.46 15.82 1.14
CA GLN A 40 18.52 17.25 0.79
C GLN A 40 17.32 18.04 1.29
N HIS A 41 16.22 17.37 1.65
CA HIS A 41 15.00 18.00 2.13
C HIS A 41 14.64 17.50 3.53
N PRO A 42 14.45 18.39 4.52
CA PRO A 42 14.09 17.97 5.87
C PRO A 42 12.74 17.28 5.87
N ALA A 43 12.63 16.16 6.58
CA ALA A 43 11.36 15.47 6.79
C ALA A 43 10.35 16.37 7.51
N ALA A 44 9.06 16.09 7.33
CA ALA A 44 8.01 16.76 8.07
C ALA A 44 8.06 16.35 9.56
N THR A 45 7.87 17.33 10.43
CA THR A 45 7.88 17.16 11.89
C THR A 45 6.56 16.55 12.39
N LEU A 46 6.57 15.99 13.59
CA LEU A 46 5.36 15.47 14.24
C LEU A 46 4.22 16.52 14.27
N GLU A 47 4.53 17.77 14.57
CA GLU A 47 3.53 18.84 14.67
C GLU A 47 2.93 19.18 13.31
N GLU A 48 3.71 19.12 12.23
CA GLU A 48 3.20 19.31 10.87
C GLU A 48 2.28 18.15 10.48
N TRP A 49 2.62 16.91 10.81
CA TRP A 49 1.75 15.75 10.61
C TRP A 49 0.44 15.83 11.42
N LYS A 50 0.51 16.26 12.69
CA LYS A 50 -0.69 16.46 13.52
C LYS A 50 -1.61 17.54 12.91
N LYS A 51 -1.06 18.66 12.46
CA LYS A 51 -1.82 19.70 11.76
C LYS A 51 -2.50 19.16 10.50
N ALA A 52 -1.78 18.39 9.69
CA ALA A 52 -2.34 17.75 8.50
C ALA A 52 -3.48 16.80 8.83
N ALA A 53 -3.35 15.99 9.89
CA ALA A 53 -4.41 15.10 10.34
C ALA A 53 -5.66 15.87 10.83
N VAL A 54 -5.49 16.94 11.61
CA VAL A 54 -6.60 17.82 12.02
C VAL A 54 -7.29 18.41 10.81
N SER A 55 -6.54 18.95 9.86
CA SER A 55 -7.09 19.50 8.62
C SER A 55 -7.86 18.43 7.81
N LEU A 56 -7.29 17.24 7.61
CA LEU A 56 -7.96 16.14 6.92
C LEU A 56 -9.29 15.76 7.60
N ARG A 57 -9.32 15.78 8.94
CA ARG A 57 -10.53 15.43 9.70
C ARG A 57 -11.72 16.33 9.41
N THR A 58 -11.50 17.54 8.93
CA THR A 58 -12.57 18.48 8.56
C THR A 58 -13.31 18.08 7.28
N VAL A 59 -12.72 17.21 6.46
CA VAL A 59 -13.21 16.86 5.11
C VAL A 59 -13.49 15.37 4.92
N VAL A 60 -13.28 14.55 5.96
CA VAL A 60 -13.60 13.11 5.96
C VAL A 60 -14.43 12.72 7.17
N ASP A 61 -15.13 11.60 7.09
CA ASP A 61 -15.96 11.11 8.20
C ASP A 61 -15.13 10.46 9.32
N LYS A 62 -15.75 10.33 10.49
CA LYS A 62 -15.18 9.52 11.58
C LYS A 62 -15.05 8.06 11.11
N GLY A 63 -13.93 7.43 11.43
CA GLY A 63 -13.60 6.08 10.97
C GLY A 63 -12.95 6.02 9.59
N PHE A 64 -12.65 7.19 8.97
CA PHE A 64 -11.83 7.21 7.76
C PHE A 64 -10.45 6.62 8.05
N GLU A 65 -9.96 5.76 7.14
CA GLU A 65 -8.69 5.08 7.32
C GLU A 65 -7.53 5.91 6.76
N ILE A 66 -6.44 5.96 7.54
CA ILE A 66 -5.16 6.51 7.12
C ILE A 66 -4.14 5.38 7.10
N ASP A 67 -3.61 5.09 5.92
CA ASP A 67 -2.50 4.19 5.73
C ASP A 67 -1.18 4.91 6.00
N ILE A 68 -0.40 4.42 6.96
CA ILE A 68 0.97 4.89 7.17
C ILE A 68 1.91 4.00 6.38
N GLY A 69 2.64 4.62 5.46
CA GLY A 69 3.58 3.95 4.59
C GLY A 69 4.92 4.68 4.50
N GLY A 70 5.60 4.45 3.38
CA GLY A 70 6.90 5.03 3.09
C GLY A 70 8.00 3.99 2.97
N GLY A 71 9.11 4.19 3.68
CA GLY A 71 10.15 3.19 3.89
C GLY A 71 9.72 2.17 4.95
N GLU A 72 10.30 2.26 6.17
CA GLU A 72 9.82 1.48 7.31
C GLU A 72 9.34 2.42 8.42
N ALA A 73 8.03 2.50 8.59
CA ALA A 73 7.40 3.42 9.54
C ALA A 73 7.86 3.20 10.99
N LEU A 74 8.19 1.96 11.37
CA LEU A 74 8.66 1.61 12.72
C LEU A 74 10.01 2.26 13.08
N MET A 75 10.73 2.84 12.13
CA MET A 75 11.95 3.64 12.39
C MET A 75 11.63 5.03 12.97
N VAL A 76 10.40 5.51 12.81
CA VAL A 76 10.01 6.86 13.22
C VAL A 76 9.76 6.90 14.73
N LYS A 77 10.59 7.66 15.46
CA LYS A 77 10.57 7.69 16.93
C LYS A 77 9.23 8.17 17.52
N TRP A 78 8.58 9.11 16.87
CA TRP A 78 7.31 9.70 17.29
C TRP A 78 6.06 9.00 16.72
N LEU A 79 6.23 7.88 15.99
CA LEU A 79 5.15 7.20 15.30
C LEU A 79 3.95 6.90 16.19
N TRP A 80 4.17 6.32 17.36
CA TRP A 80 3.08 5.88 18.26
C TRP A 80 2.33 7.04 18.90
N GLU A 81 3.01 8.17 19.12
CA GLU A 81 2.37 9.41 19.53
C GLU A 81 1.44 9.94 18.43
N PHE A 82 1.89 9.90 17.18
CA PHE A 82 1.08 10.32 16.03
C PHE A 82 -0.12 9.38 15.80
N VAL A 83 0.10 8.06 15.85
CA VAL A 83 -0.97 7.06 15.72
C VAL A 83 -2.04 7.27 16.78
N LYS A 84 -1.64 7.44 18.05
CA LYS A 84 -2.58 7.71 19.14
C LYS A 84 -3.35 9.00 18.92
N PHE A 85 -2.67 10.07 18.54
CA PHE A 85 -3.31 11.35 18.24
C PHE A 85 -4.37 11.21 17.13
N CYS A 86 -4.06 10.53 16.04
CA CYS A 86 -5.01 10.31 14.94
C CYS A 86 -6.18 9.39 15.37
N SER A 87 -5.91 8.35 16.15
CA SER A 87 -6.94 7.48 16.70
C SER A 87 -7.90 8.25 17.61
N ASP A 88 -7.38 9.14 18.47
CA ASP A 88 -8.19 10.01 19.35
C ASP A 88 -9.04 11.02 18.54
N LEU A 89 -8.58 11.44 17.35
CA LEU A 89 -9.37 12.22 16.38
C LEU A 89 -10.47 11.39 15.68
N GLY A 90 -10.46 10.07 15.86
CA GLY A 90 -11.45 9.15 15.30
C GLY A 90 -11.09 8.60 13.94
N PHE A 91 -9.83 8.64 13.54
CA PHE A 91 -9.33 7.89 12.38
C PHE A 91 -9.11 6.41 12.71
N LYS A 92 -9.20 5.56 11.70
CA LYS A 92 -8.64 4.21 11.73
C LYS A 92 -7.23 4.28 11.18
N MET A 93 -6.25 3.87 11.98
CA MET A 93 -4.85 3.92 11.58
C MET A 93 -4.39 2.54 11.14
N ALA A 94 -3.85 2.44 9.91
CA ALA A 94 -3.27 1.22 9.37
C ALA A 94 -1.77 1.42 9.09
N ILE A 95 -0.96 0.40 9.33
CA ILE A 95 0.49 0.42 9.08
C ILE A 95 0.89 -0.82 8.29
N ALA A 96 1.60 -0.64 7.18
CA ALA A 96 2.35 -1.70 6.53
C ALA A 96 3.80 -1.72 7.04
N SER A 97 4.30 -2.91 7.44
CA SER A 97 5.65 -3.05 8.02
C SER A 97 6.34 -4.33 7.54
N ASN A 98 7.65 -4.26 7.42
CA ASN A 98 8.51 -5.44 7.24
C ASN A 98 8.76 -6.21 8.54
N ALA A 99 8.23 -5.77 9.66
CA ALA A 99 8.32 -6.35 11.00
C ALA A 99 9.74 -6.45 11.61
N TYR A 100 10.79 -6.03 10.92
CA TYR A 100 12.19 -6.25 11.35
C TYR A 100 12.51 -5.62 12.70
N LEU A 101 11.91 -4.48 13.03
CA LEU A 101 12.10 -3.76 14.30
C LEU A 101 11.08 -4.14 15.37
N LEU A 102 10.10 -5.00 15.07
CA LEU A 102 9.02 -5.30 15.99
C LEU A 102 9.52 -6.24 17.11
N ASP A 103 9.77 -5.66 18.26
CA ASP A 103 10.11 -6.37 19.49
C ASP A 103 8.98 -6.30 20.52
N LYS A 104 9.21 -6.86 21.71
CA LYS A 104 8.22 -6.88 22.80
C LYS A 104 7.84 -5.48 23.28
N GLU A 105 8.79 -4.57 23.37
CA GLU A 105 8.52 -3.20 23.83
C GLU A 105 7.72 -2.41 22.78
N MET A 106 8.02 -2.63 21.50
CA MET A 106 7.23 -2.07 20.42
C MET A 106 5.81 -2.62 20.39
N ALA A 107 5.62 -3.93 20.59
CA ALA A 107 4.28 -4.54 20.68
C ALA A 107 3.44 -3.92 21.80
N LYS A 108 4.02 -3.59 22.95
CA LYS A 108 3.32 -2.87 24.04
C LYS A 108 2.91 -1.45 23.59
N ARG A 109 3.80 -0.71 22.94
CA ARG A 109 3.48 0.63 22.41
C ARG A 109 2.36 0.58 21.37
N ILE A 110 2.33 -0.45 20.53
CA ILE A 110 1.25 -0.70 19.57
C ILE A 110 -0.07 -0.89 20.32
N ALA A 111 -0.10 -1.71 21.37
CA ALA A 111 -1.30 -1.96 22.17
C ALA A 111 -1.91 -0.68 22.74
N ASP A 112 -1.08 0.29 23.16
CA ASP A 112 -1.50 1.55 23.77
C ASP A 112 -1.81 2.66 22.74
N SER A 113 -1.46 2.45 21.46
CA SER A 113 -1.52 3.49 20.43
C SER A 113 -2.90 3.69 19.79
N GLY A 114 -3.80 2.72 19.93
CA GLY A 114 -5.06 2.72 19.22
C GLY A 114 -4.93 2.36 17.72
N LEU A 115 -3.81 1.74 17.30
CA LEU A 115 -3.65 1.23 15.95
C LEU A 115 -4.76 0.24 15.62
N HIS A 116 -5.41 0.42 14.45
CA HIS A 116 -6.51 -0.42 14.01
C HIS A 116 -6.02 -1.66 13.26
N SER A 117 -5.02 -1.51 12.40
CA SER A 117 -4.54 -2.57 11.51
C SER A 117 -3.03 -2.53 11.34
N MET A 118 -2.40 -3.70 11.29
CA MET A 118 -0.99 -3.87 10.92
C MET A 118 -0.86 -4.97 9.89
N ILE A 119 -0.31 -4.63 8.73
CA ILE A 119 -0.09 -5.55 7.63
C ILE A 119 1.40 -5.86 7.55
N LEU A 120 1.75 -7.12 7.76
CA LEU A 120 3.13 -7.59 7.75
C LEU A 120 3.49 -8.13 6.36
N SER A 121 4.67 -7.77 5.89
CA SER A 121 5.16 -8.21 4.59
C SER A 121 5.71 -9.63 4.65
N LEU A 122 5.13 -10.57 3.90
CA LEU A 122 5.61 -11.97 3.81
C LEU A 122 5.39 -12.53 2.40
N ASP A 123 6.47 -12.77 1.66
CA ASP A 123 6.39 -13.23 0.26
C ASP A 123 6.57 -14.74 0.09
N SER A 124 7.02 -15.44 1.12
CA SER A 124 7.28 -16.88 1.08
C SER A 124 7.26 -17.48 2.48
N LEU A 125 6.80 -18.72 2.60
CA LEU A 125 6.92 -19.54 3.82
C LEU A 125 8.30 -20.20 3.96
N LYS A 126 9.18 -20.04 2.96
CA LYS A 126 10.58 -20.51 3.01
C LYS A 126 11.48 -19.37 3.45
N PRO A 127 12.13 -19.48 4.62
CA PRO A 127 12.94 -18.39 5.19
C PRO A 127 13.96 -17.83 4.22
N GLU A 128 14.74 -18.70 3.57
CA GLU A 128 15.79 -18.31 2.64
C GLU A 128 15.26 -17.54 1.42
N LYS A 129 14.06 -17.87 0.95
CA LYS A 129 13.44 -17.19 -0.18
C LYS A 129 12.89 -15.82 0.23
N HIS A 130 12.20 -15.73 1.36
CA HIS A 130 11.71 -14.46 1.89
C HIS A 130 12.88 -13.50 2.12
N ASP A 131 13.92 -13.94 2.84
CA ASP A 131 15.10 -13.14 3.14
C ASP A 131 15.83 -12.67 1.88
N PHE A 132 15.92 -13.55 0.86
CA PHE A 132 16.50 -13.16 -0.44
C PHE A 132 15.77 -11.99 -1.08
N PHE A 133 14.43 -12.00 -1.11
CA PHE A 133 13.65 -10.89 -1.67
C PHE A 133 13.70 -9.63 -0.81
N ARG A 134 13.75 -9.78 0.52
CA ARG A 134 13.85 -8.64 1.45
C ARG A 134 15.28 -8.09 1.57
N GLY A 135 16.28 -8.81 1.04
CA GLY A 135 17.67 -8.37 0.92
C GLY A 135 18.45 -8.34 2.24
N VAL A 136 17.91 -8.95 3.30
CA VAL A 136 18.53 -9.04 4.63
C VAL A 136 18.20 -10.41 5.23
N PRO A 137 19.19 -11.16 5.76
CA PRO A 137 18.96 -12.41 6.45
C PRO A 137 18.15 -12.25 7.75
N GLY A 138 17.31 -13.25 8.06
CA GLY A 138 16.55 -13.33 9.31
C GLY A 138 15.27 -12.48 9.34
N VAL A 139 14.85 -11.88 8.22
CA VAL A 139 13.59 -11.13 8.15
C VAL A 139 12.39 -12.05 8.36
N TYR A 140 12.41 -13.26 7.79
CA TYR A 140 11.37 -14.26 8.00
C TYR A 140 11.11 -14.52 9.49
N ASP A 141 12.16 -14.81 10.25
CA ASP A 141 12.05 -15.10 11.69
C ASP A 141 11.51 -13.87 12.46
N ARG A 142 11.85 -12.66 12.01
CA ARG A 142 11.30 -11.43 12.58
C ARG A 142 9.81 -11.30 12.35
N VAL A 143 9.32 -11.62 11.14
CA VAL A 143 7.88 -11.64 10.84
C VAL A 143 7.14 -12.65 11.71
N MET A 144 7.64 -13.89 11.82
CA MET A 144 7.03 -14.93 12.64
C MET A 144 6.97 -14.53 14.12
N ARG A 145 8.05 -13.97 14.64
CA ARG A 145 8.10 -13.43 15.99
C ARG A 145 7.15 -12.24 16.19
N ALA A 146 7.04 -11.36 15.20
CA ALA A 146 6.11 -10.24 15.27
C ALA A 146 4.66 -10.70 15.38
N ILE A 147 4.24 -11.72 14.63
CA ILE A 147 2.90 -12.32 14.72
C ILE A 147 2.63 -12.81 16.15
N GLU A 148 3.59 -13.52 16.77
CA GLU A 148 3.48 -14.00 18.15
C GLU A 148 3.32 -12.85 19.15
N LEU A 149 4.16 -11.82 19.03
CA LEU A 149 4.16 -10.67 19.93
C LEU A 149 2.87 -9.85 19.81
N LEU A 150 2.40 -9.61 18.58
CA LEU A 150 1.16 -8.89 18.32
C LEU A 150 -0.05 -9.68 18.83
N HIS A 151 -0.12 -10.97 18.59
CA HIS A 151 -1.18 -11.82 19.14
C HIS A 151 -1.22 -11.78 20.65
N LYS A 152 -0.05 -11.84 21.30
CA LYS A 152 0.06 -11.84 22.77
C LYS A 152 -0.27 -10.49 23.41
N HIS A 153 0.17 -9.38 22.81
CA HIS A 153 0.12 -8.05 23.43
C HIS A 153 -0.96 -7.14 22.86
N CYS A 154 -1.48 -7.43 21.67
CA CYS A 154 -2.43 -6.58 20.94
C CYS A 154 -3.67 -7.39 20.48
N PRO A 155 -4.47 -8.00 21.38
CA PRO A 155 -5.51 -8.97 21.01
C PRO A 155 -6.63 -8.39 20.15
N GLY A 156 -6.81 -7.07 20.15
CA GLY A 156 -7.80 -6.37 19.31
C GLY A 156 -7.30 -5.87 17.95
N LEU A 157 -6.00 -6.01 17.69
CA LEU A 157 -5.38 -5.52 16.46
C LEU A 157 -5.73 -6.43 15.27
N HIS A 158 -6.10 -5.83 14.13
CA HIS A 158 -6.20 -6.55 12.88
C HIS A 158 -4.78 -6.79 12.33
N VAL A 159 -4.28 -8.01 12.44
CA VAL A 159 -2.99 -8.41 11.88
C VAL A 159 -3.22 -9.16 10.58
N GLY A 160 -2.68 -8.61 9.50
CA GLY A 160 -2.76 -9.22 8.16
C GLY A 160 -1.39 -9.45 7.54
N ILE A 161 -1.36 -10.18 6.46
CA ILE A 161 -0.18 -10.43 5.62
C ILE A 161 -0.34 -9.69 4.29
N CYS A 162 0.75 -9.16 3.75
CA CYS A 162 0.82 -8.70 2.37
C CYS A 162 1.91 -9.47 1.63
N SER A 163 1.58 -10.03 0.47
CA SER A 163 2.49 -10.77 -0.39
C SER A 163 2.40 -10.31 -1.83
N ILE A 164 3.54 -10.16 -2.50
CA ILE A 164 3.59 -9.84 -3.93
C ILE A 164 3.60 -11.16 -4.72
N ILE A 165 2.74 -11.27 -5.73
CA ILE A 165 2.73 -12.41 -6.66
C ILE A 165 3.88 -12.22 -7.66
N MET A 166 4.91 -13.04 -7.54
CA MET A 166 6.14 -12.97 -8.34
C MET A 166 6.44 -14.33 -8.95
N ASP A 167 7.26 -14.37 -10.00
CA ASP A 167 7.71 -15.64 -10.62
C ASP A 167 8.19 -16.66 -9.60
N ALA A 168 9.07 -16.22 -8.71
CA ALA A 168 9.73 -17.11 -7.76
C ALA A 168 8.81 -17.68 -6.66
N ASN A 169 7.64 -17.10 -6.40
CA ASN A 169 6.73 -17.58 -5.35
C ASN A 169 5.37 -18.09 -5.86
N LEU A 170 5.18 -18.25 -7.17
CA LEU A 170 3.90 -18.72 -7.71
C LEU A 170 3.40 -20.02 -7.07
N ASP A 171 4.31 -20.97 -6.80
CA ASP A 171 3.96 -22.25 -6.15
C ASP A 171 3.63 -22.11 -4.66
N GLU A 172 3.89 -20.96 -4.05
CA GLU A 172 3.71 -20.70 -2.62
C GLU A 172 2.51 -19.81 -2.33
N ILE A 173 1.93 -19.16 -3.33
CA ILE A 173 0.81 -18.21 -3.14
C ILE A 173 -0.42 -18.92 -2.56
N ILE A 174 -0.80 -20.07 -3.09
CA ILE A 174 -1.95 -20.84 -2.57
C ILE A 174 -1.64 -21.45 -1.20
N PRO A 175 -0.49 -22.12 -0.96
CA PRO A 175 -0.08 -22.50 0.39
C PRO A 175 -0.07 -21.37 1.40
N LEU A 176 0.37 -20.16 1.00
CA LEU A 176 0.37 -18.98 1.87
C LEU A 176 -1.05 -18.54 2.23
N ALA A 177 -1.98 -18.56 1.27
CA ALA A 177 -3.38 -18.25 1.52
C ALA A 177 -4.01 -19.24 2.52
N HIS A 178 -3.73 -20.53 2.39
CA HIS A 178 -4.16 -21.57 3.34
C HIS A 178 -3.56 -21.33 4.72
N TRP A 179 -2.24 -21.11 4.80
CA TRP A 179 -1.57 -20.87 6.07
C TRP A 179 -2.17 -19.68 6.83
N VAL A 180 -2.46 -18.55 6.15
CA VAL A 180 -3.10 -17.39 6.78
C VAL A 180 -4.52 -17.71 7.23
N ASN A 181 -5.27 -18.47 6.42
CA ASN A 181 -6.64 -18.86 6.76
C ASN A 181 -6.73 -19.76 8.00
N ASP A 182 -5.73 -20.63 8.17
CA ASP A 182 -5.69 -21.63 9.25
C ASP A 182 -5.03 -21.09 10.53
N ASP A 183 -4.30 -19.97 10.46
CA ASP A 183 -3.65 -19.35 11.62
C ASP A 183 -4.59 -18.38 12.35
N PRO A 184 -5.07 -18.69 13.56
CA PRO A 184 -6.04 -17.87 14.27
C PRO A 184 -5.51 -16.49 14.69
N ARG A 185 -4.19 -16.29 14.63
CA ARG A 185 -3.53 -15.01 14.93
C ARG A 185 -3.68 -13.99 13.83
N LEU A 186 -3.97 -14.43 12.59
CA LEU A 186 -4.07 -13.61 11.40
C LEU A 186 -5.54 -13.35 11.03
N LYS A 187 -5.79 -12.22 10.39
CA LYS A 187 -7.15 -11.77 10.04
C LYS A 187 -7.35 -11.57 8.54
N SER A 188 -6.27 -11.44 7.77
CA SER A 188 -6.35 -11.28 6.32
C SER A 188 -5.03 -11.55 5.64
N ILE A 189 -5.10 -11.88 4.35
CA ILE A 189 -3.97 -11.76 3.43
C ILE A 189 -4.37 -10.90 2.25
N LEU A 190 -3.50 -9.93 1.90
CA LEU A 190 -3.63 -9.10 0.73
C LEU A 190 -2.52 -9.48 -0.26
N PHE A 191 -2.91 -9.83 -1.48
CA PHE A 191 -1.96 -10.05 -2.56
C PHE A 191 -1.77 -8.77 -3.38
N MET A 192 -0.54 -8.54 -3.83
CA MET A 192 -0.20 -7.47 -4.75
C MET A 192 0.33 -8.07 -6.05
N ALA A 193 -0.03 -7.46 -7.17
CA ALA A 193 0.62 -7.79 -8.43
C ALA A 193 2.04 -7.21 -8.46
N ALA A 194 2.98 -7.92 -9.08
CA ALA A 194 4.30 -7.38 -9.35
C ALA A 194 4.18 -6.13 -10.22
N MET A 195 4.83 -5.04 -9.83
CA MET A 195 4.77 -3.78 -10.53
C MET A 195 6.13 -3.07 -10.53
N GLN A 196 6.32 -2.16 -11.46
CA GLN A 196 7.48 -1.28 -11.43
C GLN A 196 7.46 -0.45 -10.13
N PRO A 197 8.58 -0.32 -9.40
CA PRO A 197 8.63 0.51 -8.19
C PRO A 197 8.24 1.97 -8.45
N ASN A 198 7.47 2.56 -7.56
CA ASN A 198 6.89 3.90 -7.68
C ASN A 198 7.92 5.02 -7.85
N ASN A 199 9.11 4.85 -7.30
CA ASN A 199 10.19 5.83 -7.27
C ASN A 199 11.21 5.61 -8.39
N THR A 200 10.84 4.85 -9.41
CA THR A 200 11.66 4.68 -10.62
C THR A 200 11.05 5.43 -11.79
N PRO A 201 11.87 5.92 -12.75
CA PRO A 201 11.34 6.44 -14.01
C PRO A 201 10.44 5.41 -14.69
N VAL A 202 9.29 5.88 -15.18
CA VAL A 202 8.35 4.99 -15.88
C VAL A 202 9.04 4.42 -17.11
N GLN A 203 9.04 3.11 -17.23
CA GLN A 203 9.57 2.36 -18.36
C GLN A 203 8.46 1.52 -18.96
N ASP A 204 8.17 1.74 -20.23
CA ASP A 204 7.34 0.80 -20.97
C ASP A 204 8.01 -0.57 -20.98
N LYS A 205 7.19 -1.61 -20.79
CA LYS A 205 7.66 -3.00 -20.80
C LYS A 205 8.78 -3.31 -19.79
N TRP A 206 8.78 -2.65 -18.63
CA TRP A 206 9.72 -2.87 -17.53
C TRP A 206 9.90 -4.36 -17.16
N TYR A 207 8.93 -5.19 -17.53
CA TYR A 207 8.86 -6.63 -17.27
C TYR A 207 9.55 -7.47 -18.38
N GLU A 208 10.04 -6.88 -19.47
CA GLU A 208 10.68 -7.60 -20.58
C GLU A 208 12.21 -7.68 -20.48
N GLY A 209 12.80 -7.24 -19.36
CA GLY A 209 14.23 -7.30 -19.14
C GLY A 209 14.71 -6.34 -18.07
N GLY A 210 15.97 -6.53 -17.63
CA GLY A 210 16.60 -5.70 -16.61
C GLY A 210 16.46 -6.23 -15.18
N GLU A 211 16.81 -5.42 -14.20
CA GLU A 211 16.83 -5.82 -12.78
C GLU A 211 15.43 -6.17 -12.23
N LEU A 212 14.37 -5.66 -12.85
CA LEU A 212 13.00 -5.80 -12.37
C LEU A 212 12.27 -7.02 -12.97
N ASP A 213 12.79 -7.62 -14.04
CA ASP A 213 12.17 -8.78 -14.67
C ASP A 213 12.15 -10.01 -13.75
N LEU A 214 13.05 -10.04 -12.76
CA LEU A 214 13.13 -11.07 -11.71
C LEU A 214 11.79 -11.28 -10.97
N HIS A 215 10.96 -10.25 -10.92
CA HIS A 215 9.69 -10.28 -10.19
C HIS A 215 8.52 -10.65 -11.10
N TRP A 216 8.66 -10.45 -12.42
CA TRP A 216 7.60 -10.70 -13.36
C TRP A 216 7.41 -12.20 -13.60
N PRO A 217 6.17 -12.74 -13.48
CA PRO A 217 5.89 -14.14 -13.78
C PRO A 217 6.24 -14.50 -15.23
N LYS A 218 7.22 -15.37 -15.40
CA LYS A 218 7.64 -15.87 -16.72
C LYS A 218 6.60 -16.81 -17.31
N ASP A 219 6.05 -17.68 -16.45
CA ASP A 219 4.87 -18.50 -16.78
C ASP A 219 3.58 -17.74 -16.45
N ARG A 220 3.13 -16.92 -17.40
CA ARG A 220 1.91 -16.11 -17.24
C ARG A 220 0.66 -16.96 -17.05
N GLU A 221 0.55 -18.09 -17.74
CA GLU A 221 -0.61 -18.99 -17.62
C GLU A 221 -0.67 -19.61 -16.21
N LYS A 222 0.47 -19.96 -15.65
CA LYS A 222 0.54 -20.40 -14.26
C LYS A 222 0.11 -19.30 -13.28
N ALA A 223 0.58 -18.07 -13.48
CA ALA A 223 0.17 -16.93 -12.65
C ALA A 223 -1.36 -16.71 -12.71
N ILE A 224 -1.95 -16.79 -13.90
CA ILE A 224 -3.40 -16.67 -14.11
C ILE A 224 -4.15 -17.78 -13.36
N LYS A 225 -3.71 -19.04 -13.46
CA LYS A 225 -4.32 -20.16 -12.73
C LYS A 225 -4.23 -20.01 -11.21
N VAL A 226 -3.10 -19.52 -10.72
CA VAL A 226 -2.93 -19.21 -9.28
C VAL A 226 -3.95 -18.16 -8.84
N ILE A 227 -4.18 -17.11 -9.64
CA ILE A 227 -5.17 -16.08 -9.31
C ILE A 227 -6.61 -16.63 -9.43
N GLU A 228 -6.91 -17.50 -10.37
CA GLU A 228 -8.20 -18.21 -10.45
C GLU A 228 -8.49 -18.99 -9.16
N GLU A 229 -7.50 -19.69 -8.66
CA GLU A 229 -7.63 -20.41 -7.39
C GLU A 229 -7.81 -19.45 -6.20
N LEU A 230 -7.10 -18.30 -6.17
CA LEU A 230 -7.34 -17.26 -5.14
C LEU A 230 -8.78 -16.75 -5.18
N ILE A 231 -9.37 -16.52 -6.37
CA ILE A 231 -10.76 -16.13 -6.53
C ILE A 231 -11.68 -17.23 -5.98
N HIS A 232 -11.41 -18.49 -6.30
CA HIS A 232 -12.16 -19.63 -5.79
C HIS A 232 -12.13 -19.72 -4.26
N LEU A 233 -10.92 -19.64 -3.66
CA LEU A 233 -10.72 -19.65 -2.20
C LEU A 233 -11.46 -18.49 -1.53
N ARG A 234 -11.35 -17.27 -2.09
CA ARG A 234 -12.05 -16.09 -1.57
C ARG A 234 -13.57 -16.28 -1.57
N ASN A 235 -14.13 -16.81 -2.66
CA ASN A 235 -15.57 -17.08 -2.75
C ASN A 235 -16.03 -18.16 -1.75
N ARG A 236 -15.13 -19.01 -1.28
CA ARG A 236 -15.34 -19.98 -0.19
C ARG A 236 -15.18 -19.38 1.20
N GLY A 237 -14.88 -18.10 1.33
CA GLY A 237 -14.78 -17.40 2.62
C GLY A 237 -13.38 -17.38 3.22
N PHE A 238 -12.33 -17.71 2.46
CA PHE A 238 -10.95 -17.54 2.92
C PHE A 238 -10.64 -16.07 3.22
N LEU A 239 -9.71 -15.84 4.14
CA LEU A 239 -9.32 -14.51 4.63
C LEU A 239 -8.54 -13.67 3.60
N ILE A 240 -8.91 -13.75 2.32
CA ILE A 240 -8.29 -12.99 1.22
C ILE A 240 -8.92 -11.60 1.15
N GLY A 241 -8.12 -10.56 1.39
CA GLY A 241 -8.57 -9.16 1.45
C GLY A 241 -8.86 -8.53 0.08
N ASN A 242 -8.24 -9.05 -0.99
CA ASN A 242 -8.49 -8.57 -2.35
C ASN A 242 -9.94 -8.78 -2.77
N SER A 243 -10.55 -7.82 -3.46
CA SER A 243 -11.84 -8.06 -4.11
C SER A 243 -11.69 -9.03 -5.29
N VAL A 244 -12.77 -9.71 -5.66
CA VAL A 244 -12.79 -10.56 -6.87
C VAL A 244 -12.40 -9.74 -8.10
N GLN A 245 -12.92 -8.53 -8.20
CA GLN A 245 -12.62 -7.60 -9.30
C GLN A 245 -11.12 -7.26 -9.36
N GLN A 246 -10.49 -7.02 -8.21
CA GLN A 246 -9.05 -6.76 -8.16
C GLN A 246 -8.24 -7.98 -8.63
N LEU A 247 -8.60 -9.19 -8.19
CA LEU A 247 -7.96 -10.42 -8.64
C LEU A 247 -8.17 -10.65 -10.14
N MET A 248 -9.35 -10.37 -10.67
CA MET A 248 -9.60 -10.42 -12.13
C MET A 248 -8.73 -9.43 -12.90
N ALA A 249 -8.46 -8.24 -12.33
CA ALA A 249 -7.53 -7.31 -12.96
C ALA A 249 -6.09 -7.81 -12.92
N PHE A 250 -5.67 -8.48 -11.88
CA PHE A 250 -4.35 -9.12 -11.86
C PHE A 250 -4.22 -10.14 -13.00
N GLN A 251 -5.28 -10.93 -13.27
CA GLN A 251 -5.30 -11.85 -14.41
C GLN A 251 -5.17 -11.10 -15.74
N ALA A 252 -5.97 -10.04 -15.94
CA ALA A 252 -5.91 -9.22 -17.14
C ALA A 252 -4.52 -8.59 -17.31
N TYR A 253 -3.94 -8.10 -16.24
CA TYR A 253 -2.60 -7.50 -16.22
C TYR A 253 -1.50 -8.50 -16.58
N TYR A 254 -1.49 -9.69 -15.99
CA TYR A 254 -0.48 -10.71 -16.33
C TYR A 254 -0.66 -11.25 -17.76
N ARG A 255 -1.90 -11.27 -18.26
CA ARG A 255 -2.17 -11.69 -19.65
C ARG A 255 -1.82 -10.62 -20.66
N TYR A 256 -2.18 -9.36 -20.41
CA TYR A 256 -2.04 -8.21 -21.31
C TYR A 256 -1.51 -6.98 -20.55
N PRO A 257 -0.24 -6.98 -20.12
CA PRO A 257 0.29 -5.94 -19.22
C PRO A 257 0.31 -4.53 -19.85
N ASP A 258 0.17 -4.42 -21.14
CA ASP A 258 0.15 -3.18 -21.92
C ASP A 258 -1.26 -2.65 -22.27
N ARG A 259 -2.37 -3.33 -21.84
CA ARG A 259 -3.70 -3.03 -22.40
C ARG A 259 -4.86 -3.10 -21.41
N PHE A 260 -4.68 -2.91 -20.12
CA PHE A 260 -5.76 -3.21 -19.15
C PHE A 260 -6.37 -1.98 -18.46
N VAL A 261 -5.87 -0.77 -18.66
CA VAL A 261 -6.39 0.44 -17.99
C VAL A 261 -7.57 1.04 -18.76
N LYS A 262 -8.68 1.26 -18.06
CA LYS A 262 -9.86 1.93 -18.59
C LYS A 262 -9.81 3.44 -18.32
N VAL A 263 -9.81 4.23 -19.40
CA VAL A 263 -9.80 5.70 -19.33
C VAL A 263 -11.02 6.22 -18.56
N GLY A 264 -10.81 7.26 -17.74
CA GLY A 264 -11.88 7.98 -17.05
C GLY A 264 -12.36 7.39 -15.73
N GLN A 265 -11.77 6.29 -15.25
CA GLN A 265 -12.17 5.60 -14.02
C GLN A 265 -11.05 5.43 -12.99
N CYS A 266 -10.02 6.29 -13.04
CA CYS A 266 -8.92 6.24 -12.08
C CYS A 266 -9.33 6.78 -10.71
N ASN A 267 -9.37 5.93 -9.68
CA ASN A 267 -9.74 6.30 -8.31
C ASN A 267 -8.70 7.18 -7.59
N LEU A 268 -7.50 7.36 -8.16
CA LEU A 268 -6.52 8.29 -7.60
C LEU A 268 -7.01 9.75 -7.60
N ASN A 269 -8.06 10.09 -8.36
CA ASN A 269 -8.74 11.37 -8.26
C ASN A 269 -9.34 11.63 -6.86
N LYS A 270 -9.55 10.59 -6.05
CA LYS A 270 -10.03 10.62 -4.66
C LYS A 270 -8.91 10.38 -3.64
N GLY A 271 -7.68 10.14 -4.10
CA GLY A 271 -6.54 9.87 -3.24
C GLY A 271 -6.05 11.10 -2.48
N VAL A 272 -5.48 10.88 -1.31
CA VAL A 272 -4.70 11.87 -0.56
C VAL A 272 -3.37 11.22 -0.22
N HIS A 273 -2.30 11.76 -0.77
CA HIS A 273 -0.96 11.29 -0.47
C HIS A 273 -0.13 12.43 0.09
N VAL A 274 0.64 12.14 1.14
CA VAL A 274 1.61 13.09 1.68
C VAL A 274 2.96 12.38 1.77
N SER A 275 3.99 12.98 1.16
CA SER A 275 5.36 12.44 1.20
C SER A 275 6.04 12.70 2.55
N SER A 276 7.16 12.04 2.80
CA SER A 276 7.97 12.20 4.02
C SER A 276 8.47 13.63 4.24
N ILE A 277 8.65 14.39 3.16
CA ILE A 277 9.04 15.79 3.19
C ILE A 277 7.85 16.75 3.20
N GLY A 278 6.62 16.22 3.26
CA GLY A 278 5.38 16.97 3.43
C GLY A 278 4.63 17.33 2.15
N ASP A 279 5.09 16.91 0.96
CA ASP A 279 4.42 17.24 -0.28
C ASP A 279 3.07 16.54 -0.42
N ILE A 280 2.05 17.28 -0.84
CA ILE A 280 0.67 16.84 -1.02
C ILE A 280 0.43 16.55 -2.50
N PHE A 281 -0.11 15.38 -2.83
CA PHE A 281 -0.45 15.00 -4.20
C PHE A 281 -1.61 13.99 -4.24
N LEU A 282 -2.27 13.89 -5.39
CA LEU A 282 -3.34 12.90 -5.63
C LEU A 282 -2.79 11.65 -6.33
N CYS A 283 -1.82 11.82 -7.20
CA CYS A 283 -1.22 10.77 -8.00
C CYS A 283 0.30 10.94 -8.05
N TYR A 284 1.04 9.85 -7.94
CA TYR A 284 2.51 9.82 -7.97
C TYR A 284 3.13 10.28 -9.30
N ARG A 285 2.34 10.40 -10.36
CA ARG A 285 2.78 10.82 -11.70
C ARG A 285 2.60 12.30 -12.00
N TRP A 286 1.89 13.03 -11.14
CA TRP A 286 1.56 14.44 -11.36
C TRP A 286 2.22 15.34 -10.34
N ASP A 287 2.24 16.63 -10.65
CA ASP A 287 2.84 17.66 -9.80
C ASP A 287 2.27 17.66 -8.39
N HIS A 288 3.09 18.05 -7.45
CA HIS A 288 2.68 18.30 -6.08
C HIS A 288 1.75 19.53 -6.02
N LEU A 289 0.72 19.43 -5.19
CA LEU A 289 -0.32 20.46 -5.06
C LEU A 289 -0.02 21.50 -3.98
N GLY A 290 0.83 21.13 -3.02
CA GLY A 290 1.21 21.92 -1.87
C GLY A 290 2.11 21.12 -0.93
N ASN A 291 2.35 21.67 0.28
CA ASN A 291 3.19 21.02 1.28
C ASN A 291 2.67 21.29 2.69
N ILE A 292 2.48 20.25 3.52
CA ILE A 292 1.91 20.34 4.87
C ILE A 292 2.69 21.22 5.85
N LYS A 293 3.94 21.58 5.52
CA LYS A 293 4.78 22.49 6.33
C LYS A 293 4.30 23.94 6.27
N LYS A 294 3.59 24.30 5.19
CA LYS A 294 3.17 25.69 4.94
C LYS A 294 1.70 25.83 4.55
N ASP A 295 1.08 24.73 4.09
CA ASP A 295 -0.27 24.76 3.54
C ASP A 295 -1.23 23.93 4.43
N ASP A 296 -2.49 24.36 4.47
CA ASP A 296 -3.57 23.57 5.08
C ASP A 296 -4.02 22.48 4.12
N LEU A 297 -3.98 21.22 4.57
CA LEU A 297 -4.25 20.04 3.71
C LEU A 297 -5.65 20.11 3.07
N ALA A 298 -6.68 20.42 3.84
CA ALA A 298 -8.05 20.49 3.32
C ALA A 298 -8.20 21.60 2.27
N THR A 299 -7.57 22.75 2.51
CA THR A 299 -7.55 23.85 1.56
C THR A 299 -6.89 23.45 0.25
N VAL A 300 -5.73 22.75 0.31
CA VAL A 300 -5.04 22.25 -0.87
C VAL A 300 -5.91 21.25 -1.64
N LEU A 301 -6.57 20.32 -0.96
CA LEU A 301 -7.41 19.30 -1.59
C LEU A 301 -8.61 19.88 -2.36
N TYR A 302 -9.05 21.08 -2.03
CA TYR A 302 -10.17 21.76 -2.69
C TYR A 302 -9.74 23.00 -3.48
N SER A 303 -8.44 23.15 -3.74
CA SER A 303 -7.91 24.19 -4.59
C SER A 303 -8.21 23.94 -6.08
N GLU A 304 -8.12 24.99 -6.88
CA GLU A 304 -8.20 24.89 -8.34
C GLU A 304 -7.13 23.95 -8.92
N ALA A 305 -5.93 23.95 -8.35
CA ALA A 305 -4.85 23.04 -8.73
C ALA A 305 -5.26 21.57 -8.52
N ALA A 306 -5.90 21.24 -7.39
CA ALA A 306 -6.40 19.90 -7.12
C ALA A 306 -7.52 19.48 -8.08
N GLU A 307 -8.45 20.39 -8.42
CA GLU A 307 -9.50 20.12 -9.41
C GLU A 307 -8.91 19.86 -10.81
N ASN A 308 -7.91 20.64 -11.20
CA ASN A 308 -7.21 20.43 -12.47
C ASN A 308 -6.43 19.09 -12.47
N ALA A 309 -5.80 18.72 -11.35
CA ALA A 309 -5.16 17.40 -11.19
C ALA A 309 -6.17 16.27 -11.31
N ARG A 310 -7.36 16.36 -10.70
CA ARG A 310 -8.44 15.38 -10.84
C ARG A 310 -8.89 15.21 -12.28
N LYS A 311 -9.06 16.31 -13.02
CA LYS A 311 -9.40 16.26 -14.46
C LYS A 311 -8.32 15.53 -15.26
N LYS A 312 -7.03 15.84 -15.01
CA LYS A 312 -5.89 15.15 -15.63
C LYS A 312 -5.91 13.64 -15.31
N ILE A 313 -6.13 13.26 -14.05
CA ILE A 313 -6.19 11.86 -13.62
C ILE A 313 -7.33 11.12 -14.34
N LEU A 314 -8.52 11.70 -14.42
CA LEU A 314 -9.66 11.09 -15.10
C LEU A 314 -9.48 11.00 -16.62
N GLY A 315 -8.71 11.91 -17.21
CA GLY A 315 -8.35 11.89 -18.63
C GLY A 315 -7.07 11.10 -18.94
N CYS A 316 -6.41 10.51 -17.93
CA CYS A 316 -5.16 9.79 -18.10
C CYS A 316 -5.36 8.54 -18.95
N LYS A 317 -4.45 8.33 -19.92
CA LYS A 317 -4.43 7.17 -20.81
C LYS A 317 -3.22 6.26 -20.55
N ASP A 318 -2.43 6.60 -19.54
CA ASP A 318 -1.24 5.81 -19.21
C ASP A 318 -1.64 4.45 -18.64
N ASN A 319 -1.00 3.40 -19.10
CA ASN A 319 -1.13 2.08 -18.51
C ASN A 319 -0.40 2.05 -17.16
N CYS A 320 -1.13 2.37 -16.10
CA CYS A 320 -0.57 2.61 -14.80
C CYS A 320 -0.81 1.42 -13.85
N HIS A 321 0.29 0.86 -13.37
CA HIS A 321 0.26 -0.31 -12.50
C HIS A 321 -0.08 0.00 -11.04
N PHE A 322 -0.03 1.27 -10.63
CA PHE A 322 -0.43 1.67 -9.26
C PHE A 322 -1.84 1.27 -8.91
N LEU A 323 -2.76 1.38 -9.87
CA LEU A 323 -4.15 1.08 -9.65
C LEU A 323 -4.41 -0.38 -9.29
N LEU A 324 -3.56 -1.31 -9.76
CA LEU A 324 -3.71 -2.73 -9.47
C LEU A 324 -3.64 -3.02 -7.96
N ASN A 325 -2.71 -2.37 -7.28
CA ASN A 325 -2.38 -2.66 -5.90
C ASN A 325 -3.09 -1.74 -4.90
N CYS A 326 -3.89 -0.78 -5.38
CA CYS A 326 -4.77 0.00 -4.51
C CYS A 326 -6.07 -0.76 -4.26
N TYR A 327 -6.63 -0.58 -3.06
CA TYR A 327 -7.93 -1.14 -2.73
C TYR A 327 -9.05 -0.30 -3.36
N TYR A 328 -10.03 -0.96 -4.01
CA TYR A 328 -11.20 -0.31 -4.59
C TYR A 328 -12.48 -1.03 -4.22
N GLU A 329 -13.43 -0.27 -3.69
CA GLU A 329 -14.82 -0.68 -3.63
C GLU A 329 -15.61 0.01 -4.75
N GLY A 330 -16.38 -0.74 -5.52
CA GLY A 330 -17.24 -0.20 -6.57
C GLY A 330 -16.71 -0.34 -7.98
N ASP A 331 -16.98 0.65 -8.82
CA ASP A 331 -16.65 0.63 -10.25
C ASP A 331 -15.15 0.48 -10.49
N TYR A 332 -14.84 -0.50 -11.28
CA TYR A 332 -13.50 -0.97 -11.51
C TYR A 332 -12.83 -0.19 -12.64
N PRO A 333 -11.62 0.38 -12.45
CA PRO A 333 -11.00 1.22 -13.47
C PRO A 333 -10.29 0.41 -14.57
N PHE A 334 -10.31 -0.92 -14.52
CA PHE A 334 -9.54 -1.76 -15.43
C PHE A 334 -10.41 -2.40 -16.51
N VAL A 335 -9.82 -2.60 -17.69
CA VAL A 335 -10.41 -3.41 -18.76
C VAL A 335 -10.09 -4.87 -18.44
N THR A 336 -11.09 -5.65 -18.08
CA THR A 336 -10.96 -7.09 -17.80
C THR A 336 -11.06 -7.95 -19.05
N GLU A 337 -11.44 -7.35 -20.19
CA GLU A 337 -11.53 -8.02 -21.49
C GLU A 337 -10.44 -7.48 -22.41
N ALA A 338 -9.89 -8.35 -23.26
CA ALA A 338 -8.96 -7.93 -24.29
C ALA A 338 -9.67 -6.93 -25.22
N VAL A 339 -9.18 -5.71 -25.29
CA VAL A 339 -9.59 -4.77 -26.33
C VAL A 339 -9.02 -5.33 -27.64
N SER A 340 -9.90 -5.88 -28.48
CA SER A 340 -9.60 -6.39 -29.81
C SER A 340 -9.07 -5.28 -30.72
#